data_53dd55a528f440c0555f9d98122aac0a
#
_entry.id   53dd55a528f440c0555f9d98122aac0a
#
_cell.length_a   1.000
_cell.length_b   1.000
_cell.length_c   1.000
_cell.angle_alpha   90.00
_cell.angle_beta   90.00
_cell.angle_gamma   90.00
#
_symmetry.space_group_name_H-M   'P 1'
#
loop_
_entity.id
_entity.type
_entity.pdbx_description
1 polymer ?
#
loop_
_entity_poly.entity_id
_entity_poly.type
_entity_poly.pdbx_seq_one_letter_code
_entity_poly.pdbx_strand_id
1 'polypeptide(L)'
;MPQVAPELAEGRVIVAHLGSGASLCAMRAGRSVDSTMGFSPLDGVPMGTRPGALDPGVLLHLINEDGMSGDDLVRLLYYESGLLGLSGISNDMRVLLKSHEPRAQFAVDYFVHQVAKQIGALAAVLGGIDGLVFTAGIGEHAPGVRARIMEACAWLGVLTDADANRCGGPRISATDSAVSVWVIPTNEELMIARHTYARVVGGRAG
;
A
#
# COMPACT_ATOMS: atom_id res chain seq x y z
N MET A 1 7.36 13.77 -3.33
CA MET A 1 8.61 13.02 -3.51
C MET A 1 9.80 13.92 -3.85
N PRO A 2 9.86 14.76 -4.89
CA PRO A 2 11.05 15.56 -5.24
C PRO A 2 11.57 16.51 -4.14
N GLN A 3 10.72 16.93 -3.21
CA GLN A 3 11.09 17.81 -2.10
C GLN A 3 11.68 17.07 -0.89
N VAL A 4 11.38 15.79 -0.72
CA VAL A 4 11.77 14.98 0.46
C VAL A 4 12.89 14.00 0.08
N ALA A 5 12.81 13.41 -1.10
CA ALA A 5 13.75 12.42 -1.62
C ALA A 5 14.10 12.80 -3.09
N PRO A 6 14.87 13.87 -3.32
CA PRO A 6 15.19 14.35 -4.68
C PRO A 6 15.99 13.32 -5.49
N GLU A 7 16.80 12.50 -4.85
CA GLU A 7 17.55 11.40 -5.47
C GLU A 7 16.68 10.34 -6.12
N LEU A 8 15.40 10.24 -5.73
CA LEU A 8 14.44 9.31 -6.31
C LEU A 8 13.66 9.90 -7.50
N ALA A 9 13.87 11.18 -7.83
CA ALA A 9 13.04 11.87 -8.83
C ALA A 9 13.12 11.21 -10.22
N GLU A 10 14.32 10.78 -10.62
CA GLU A 10 14.58 10.11 -11.90
C GLU A 10 14.69 8.57 -11.76
N GLY A 11 14.53 8.05 -10.54
CA GLY A 11 14.71 6.64 -10.20
C GLY A 11 13.48 5.77 -10.50
N ARG A 12 13.68 4.47 -10.22
CA ARG A 12 12.65 3.43 -10.23
C ARG A 12 12.12 3.31 -8.79
N VAL A 13 10.91 3.74 -8.57
CA VAL A 13 10.34 3.86 -7.22
C VAL A 13 9.03 3.11 -7.12
N ILE A 14 8.85 2.37 -6.04
CA ILE A 14 7.55 1.85 -5.66
C ILE A 14 6.99 2.73 -4.53
N VAL A 15 5.79 3.25 -4.73
CA VAL A 15 5.02 3.96 -3.70
C VAL A 15 3.97 3.01 -3.15
N ALA A 16 4.08 2.70 -1.87
CA ALA A 16 3.14 1.87 -1.12
C ALA A 16 2.23 2.76 -0.26
N HIS A 17 1.06 3.09 -0.80
CA HIS A 17 0.01 3.79 -0.08
C HIS A 17 -0.77 2.78 0.75
N LEU A 18 -0.51 2.73 2.06
CA LEU A 18 -1.07 1.75 2.98
C LEU A 18 -1.95 2.46 4.00
N GLY A 19 -3.25 2.48 3.75
CA GLY A 19 -4.26 3.05 4.61
C GLY A 19 -5.43 2.09 4.83
N SER A 20 -6.62 2.60 5.11
CA SER A 20 -7.87 1.81 5.12
C SER A 20 -8.19 1.28 3.71
N GLY A 21 -7.92 2.05 2.66
CA GLY A 21 -7.65 1.58 1.32
C GLY A 21 -6.14 1.46 1.12
N ALA A 22 -5.68 0.51 0.29
CA ALA A 22 -4.26 0.30 0.04
C ALA A 22 -4.00 0.00 -1.44
N SER A 23 -2.90 0.55 -1.96
CA SER A 23 -2.43 0.28 -3.32
C SER A 23 -0.93 0.56 -3.42
N LEU A 24 -0.30 -0.08 -4.40
CA LEU A 24 1.08 0.20 -4.75
C LEU A 24 1.15 0.70 -6.19
N CYS A 25 2.08 1.62 -6.44
CA CYS A 25 2.34 2.16 -7.76
C CYS A 25 3.85 2.07 -8.07
N ALA A 26 4.17 1.45 -9.20
CA ALA A 26 5.50 1.45 -9.77
C ALA A 26 5.70 2.71 -10.60
N MET A 27 6.76 3.44 -10.33
CA MET A 27 7.08 4.70 -10.99
C MET A 27 8.50 4.68 -11.57
N ARG A 28 8.67 5.31 -12.74
CA ARG A 28 9.99 5.61 -13.33
C ARG A 28 10.04 7.08 -13.68
N ALA A 29 11.06 7.77 -13.20
CA ALA A 29 11.22 9.21 -13.39
C ALA A 29 9.93 10.01 -13.08
N GLY A 30 9.30 9.71 -11.93
CA GLY A 30 8.09 10.36 -11.47
C GLY A 30 6.80 10.02 -12.24
N ARG A 31 6.85 9.12 -13.21
CA ARG A 31 5.67 8.67 -13.99
C ARG A 31 5.27 7.27 -13.61
N SER A 32 3.97 7.04 -13.42
CA SER A 32 3.41 5.70 -13.20
C SER A 32 3.68 4.80 -14.40
N VAL A 33 4.17 3.60 -14.11
CA VAL A 33 4.42 2.52 -15.08
C VAL A 33 3.41 1.41 -14.90
N ASP A 34 3.09 1.09 -13.64
CA ASP A 34 2.14 0.04 -13.27
C ASP A 34 1.54 0.31 -11.89
N SER A 35 0.45 -0.33 -11.57
CA SER A 35 -0.26 -0.19 -10.30
C SER A 35 -0.93 -1.49 -9.90
N THR A 36 -1.10 -1.71 -8.60
CA THR A 36 -1.85 -2.87 -8.09
C THR A 36 -3.37 -2.71 -8.22
N MET A 37 -3.89 -1.52 -8.51
CA MET A 37 -5.31 -1.33 -8.80
C MET A 37 -5.58 -1.60 -10.27
N GLY A 38 -6.54 -2.51 -10.53
CA GLY A 38 -7.00 -2.87 -11.87
C GLY A 38 -8.25 -2.08 -12.28
N PHE A 39 -9.31 -2.80 -12.71
CA PHE A 39 -10.57 -2.21 -13.14
C PHE A 39 -11.30 -1.48 -12.00
N SER A 40 -11.17 -1.97 -10.78
CA SER A 40 -11.84 -1.41 -9.61
C SER A 40 -10.88 -1.30 -8.41
N PRO A 41 -11.28 -0.58 -7.34
CA PRO A 41 -10.48 -0.54 -6.11
C PRO A 41 -10.60 -1.81 -5.26
N LEU A 42 -11.13 -2.91 -5.79
CA LEU A 42 -11.14 -4.23 -5.14
C LEU A 42 -9.84 -4.99 -5.35
N ASP A 43 -9.12 -4.69 -6.44
CA ASP A 43 -7.92 -5.41 -6.84
C ASP A 43 -6.68 -5.03 -6.00
N GLY A 44 -5.59 -5.80 -6.17
CA GLY A 44 -4.28 -5.51 -5.60
C GLY A 44 -4.05 -6.15 -4.23
N VAL A 45 -3.73 -5.34 -3.23
CA VAL A 45 -3.44 -5.80 -1.87
C VAL A 45 -4.71 -5.82 -1.00
N PRO A 46 -4.76 -6.67 0.05
CA PRO A 46 -5.86 -6.64 1.00
C PRO A 46 -5.92 -5.28 1.70
N MET A 47 -7.14 -4.85 2.01
CA MET A 47 -7.42 -3.55 2.64
C MET A 47 -8.22 -3.76 3.92
N GLY A 48 -8.71 -2.72 4.54
CA GLY A 48 -9.53 -2.84 5.76
C GLY A 48 -10.72 -3.79 5.59
N THR A 49 -11.49 -3.62 4.51
CA THR A 49 -12.70 -4.40 4.22
C THR A 49 -12.74 -5.01 2.82
N ARG A 50 -11.75 -4.76 1.97
CA ARG A 50 -11.66 -5.25 0.58
C ARG A 50 -10.60 -6.35 0.46
N PRO A 51 -10.86 -7.42 -0.34
CA PRO A 51 -9.99 -8.62 -0.36
C PRO A 51 -8.62 -8.40 -1.02
N GLY A 52 -8.49 -7.45 -1.94
CA GLY A 52 -7.39 -7.41 -2.90
C GLY A 52 -7.60 -8.43 -4.03
N ALA A 53 -6.54 -8.79 -4.72
CA ALA A 53 -6.57 -9.76 -5.81
C ALA A 53 -7.20 -11.09 -5.35
N LEU A 54 -8.21 -11.52 -6.06
CA LEU A 54 -9.00 -12.72 -5.77
C LEU A 54 -9.05 -13.61 -7.00
N ASP A 55 -8.97 -14.94 -6.79
CA ASP A 55 -9.21 -15.91 -7.87
C ASP A 55 -10.67 -15.80 -8.33
N PRO A 56 -10.94 -15.58 -9.64
CA PRO A 56 -12.30 -15.53 -10.17
C PRO A 56 -13.13 -16.79 -9.88
N GLY A 57 -12.49 -17.95 -9.69
CA GLY A 57 -13.15 -19.21 -9.31
C GLY A 57 -13.89 -19.10 -7.99
N VAL A 58 -13.41 -18.26 -7.05
CA VAL A 58 -14.14 -18.01 -5.79
C VAL A 58 -15.48 -17.35 -6.07
N LEU A 59 -15.54 -16.37 -6.98
CA LEU A 59 -16.80 -15.71 -7.34
C LEU A 59 -17.77 -16.67 -7.99
N LEU A 60 -17.28 -17.54 -8.87
CA LEU A 60 -18.11 -18.56 -9.51
C LEU A 60 -18.67 -19.56 -8.50
N HIS A 61 -17.87 -19.96 -7.50
CA HIS A 61 -18.32 -20.81 -6.41
C HIS A 61 -19.43 -20.14 -5.59
N LEU A 62 -19.21 -18.91 -5.14
CA LEU A 62 -20.18 -18.15 -4.36
C LEU A 62 -21.52 -17.96 -5.08
N ILE A 63 -21.49 -17.76 -6.41
CA ILE A 63 -22.69 -17.62 -7.21
C ILE A 63 -23.39 -18.97 -7.40
N ASN A 64 -22.65 -20.00 -7.84
CA ASN A 64 -23.25 -21.25 -8.33
C ASN A 64 -23.58 -22.21 -7.20
N GLU A 65 -22.74 -22.26 -6.15
CA GLU A 65 -22.91 -23.23 -5.05
C GLU A 65 -23.58 -22.58 -3.82
N ASP A 66 -23.21 -21.33 -3.48
CA ASP A 66 -23.79 -20.64 -2.33
C ASP A 66 -25.00 -19.77 -2.70
N GLY A 67 -25.31 -19.62 -4.00
CA GLY A 67 -26.47 -18.88 -4.48
C GLY A 67 -26.42 -17.37 -4.23
N MET A 68 -25.22 -16.79 -4.03
CA MET A 68 -25.08 -15.37 -3.75
C MET A 68 -25.48 -14.52 -4.95
N SER A 69 -26.27 -13.48 -4.70
CA SER A 69 -26.63 -12.47 -5.69
C SER A 69 -25.46 -11.51 -5.96
N GLY A 70 -25.55 -10.71 -7.04
CA GLY A 70 -24.59 -9.65 -7.32
C GLY A 70 -24.48 -8.63 -6.19
N ASP A 71 -25.60 -8.27 -5.55
CA ASP A 71 -25.64 -7.33 -4.42
C ASP A 71 -24.97 -7.92 -3.17
N ASP A 72 -25.15 -9.23 -2.92
CA ASP A 72 -24.45 -9.93 -1.84
C ASP A 72 -22.94 -9.93 -2.06
N LEU A 73 -22.49 -10.17 -3.30
CA LEU A 73 -21.08 -10.10 -3.66
C LEU A 73 -20.51 -8.69 -3.49
N VAL A 74 -21.24 -7.65 -3.88
CA VAL A 74 -20.84 -6.26 -3.66
C VAL A 74 -20.66 -6.01 -2.16
N ARG A 75 -21.62 -6.41 -1.33
CA ARG A 75 -21.54 -6.27 0.12
C ARG A 75 -20.32 -6.99 0.69
N LEU A 76 -20.14 -8.27 0.34
CA LEU A 76 -19.04 -9.10 0.80
C LEU A 76 -17.69 -8.51 0.43
N LEU A 77 -17.50 -8.15 -0.84
CA LEU A 77 -16.19 -7.74 -1.35
C LEU A 77 -15.80 -6.30 -0.94
N TYR A 78 -16.75 -5.38 -0.83
CA TYR A 78 -16.43 -4.00 -0.46
C TYR A 78 -16.40 -3.76 1.05
N TYR A 79 -17.19 -4.51 1.85
CA TYR A 79 -17.45 -4.13 3.23
C TYR A 79 -17.15 -5.23 4.27
N GLU A 80 -17.07 -6.50 3.87
CA GLU A 80 -16.99 -7.62 4.80
C GLU A 80 -15.73 -8.50 4.61
N SER A 81 -14.89 -8.18 3.64
CA SER A 81 -13.63 -8.88 3.33
C SER A 81 -12.41 -8.23 3.98
N GLY A 82 -11.23 -8.43 3.41
CA GLY A 82 -9.97 -7.81 3.83
C GLY A 82 -9.56 -8.16 5.26
N LEU A 83 -8.95 -7.20 5.96
CA LEU A 83 -8.53 -7.38 7.35
C LEU A 83 -9.69 -7.76 8.27
N LEU A 84 -10.87 -7.17 8.05
CA LEU A 84 -12.09 -7.50 8.81
C LEU A 84 -12.48 -8.95 8.61
N GLY A 85 -12.59 -9.40 7.37
CA GLY A 85 -13.00 -10.77 7.06
C GLY A 85 -11.97 -11.82 7.54
N LEU A 86 -10.68 -11.54 7.38
CA LEU A 86 -9.60 -12.42 7.83
C LEU A 86 -9.54 -12.55 9.36
N SER A 87 -9.65 -11.43 10.06
CA SER A 87 -9.55 -11.41 11.52
C SER A 87 -10.87 -11.79 12.21
N GLY A 88 -11.99 -11.39 11.64
CA GLY A 88 -13.29 -11.41 12.32
C GLY A 88 -13.37 -10.42 13.50
N ILE A 89 -12.41 -9.48 13.59
CA ILE A 89 -12.24 -8.58 14.75
C ILE A 89 -12.40 -7.13 14.33
N SER A 90 -11.58 -6.67 13.37
CA SER A 90 -11.52 -5.26 12.98
C SER A 90 -10.92 -5.06 11.60
N ASN A 91 -11.33 -3.98 10.93
CA ASN A 91 -10.70 -3.46 9.73
C ASN A 91 -9.54 -2.47 10.04
N ASP A 92 -9.33 -2.15 11.32
CA ASP A 92 -8.31 -1.20 11.77
C ASP A 92 -7.03 -1.93 12.19
N MET A 93 -5.94 -1.71 11.44
CA MET A 93 -4.62 -2.27 11.71
C MET A 93 -4.15 -1.99 13.15
N ARG A 94 -4.48 -0.83 13.72
CA ARG A 94 -4.08 -0.46 15.09
C ARG A 94 -4.71 -1.36 16.14
N VAL A 95 -5.96 -1.81 15.89
CA VAL A 95 -6.67 -2.76 16.75
C VAL A 95 -6.03 -4.14 16.62
N LEU A 96 -5.78 -4.58 15.39
CA LEU A 96 -5.18 -5.90 15.11
C LEU A 96 -3.77 -6.04 15.70
N LEU A 97 -2.94 -5.00 15.59
CA LEU A 97 -1.58 -4.98 16.16
C LEU A 97 -1.54 -5.04 17.70
N LYS A 98 -2.61 -4.64 18.37
CA LYS A 98 -2.75 -4.71 19.85
C LYS A 98 -3.41 -6.00 20.31
N SER A 99 -4.02 -6.75 19.41
CA SER A 99 -4.73 -7.97 19.73
C SER A 99 -3.77 -9.17 19.87
N HIS A 100 -4.02 -10.02 20.86
CA HIS A 100 -3.30 -11.29 21.04
C HIS A 100 -4.02 -12.47 20.38
N GLU A 101 -5.15 -12.20 19.72
CA GLU A 101 -5.94 -13.24 19.05
C GLU A 101 -5.17 -13.77 17.82
N PRO A 102 -5.09 -15.12 17.65
CA PRO A 102 -4.38 -15.69 16.50
C PRO A 102 -4.89 -15.22 15.14
N ARG A 103 -6.20 -14.94 15.01
CA ARG A 103 -6.79 -14.42 13.77
C ARG A 103 -6.35 -13.00 13.46
N ALA A 104 -6.12 -12.16 14.48
CA ALA A 104 -5.58 -10.82 14.27
C ALA A 104 -4.15 -10.89 13.73
N GLN A 105 -3.31 -11.75 14.33
CA GLN A 105 -1.94 -11.97 13.85
C GLN A 105 -1.93 -12.51 12.41
N PHE A 106 -2.78 -13.50 12.12
CA PHE A 106 -2.92 -14.03 10.75
C PHE A 106 -3.28 -12.93 9.74
N ALA A 107 -4.23 -12.06 10.07
CA ALA A 107 -4.63 -10.96 9.18
C ALA A 107 -3.48 -9.99 8.91
N VAL A 108 -2.69 -9.66 9.94
CA VAL A 108 -1.49 -8.81 9.81
C VAL A 108 -0.42 -9.52 8.98
N ASP A 109 -0.17 -10.80 9.23
CA ASP A 109 0.81 -11.62 8.50
C ASP A 109 0.45 -11.70 7.01
N TYR A 110 -0.82 -11.95 6.72
CA TYR A 110 -1.34 -11.99 5.36
C TYR A 110 -1.19 -10.63 4.65
N PHE A 111 -1.50 -9.54 5.33
CA PHE A 111 -1.33 -8.19 4.79
C PHE A 111 0.13 -7.92 4.41
N VAL A 112 1.07 -8.16 5.33
CA VAL A 112 2.51 -7.99 5.10
C VAL A 112 2.98 -8.84 3.91
N HIS A 113 2.59 -10.12 3.88
CA HIS A 113 2.94 -11.04 2.79
C HIS A 113 2.45 -10.54 1.44
N GLN A 114 1.19 -10.12 1.34
CA GLN A 114 0.62 -9.64 0.08
C GLN A 114 1.25 -8.32 -0.38
N VAL A 115 1.54 -7.40 0.54
CA VAL A 115 2.26 -6.16 0.20
C VAL A 115 3.67 -6.48 -0.31
N ALA A 116 4.43 -7.33 0.37
CA ALA A 116 5.77 -7.72 -0.05
C ALA A 116 5.76 -8.44 -1.42
N LYS A 117 4.79 -9.34 -1.65
CA LYS A 117 4.57 -10.00 -2.94
C LYS A 117 4.34 -9.00 -4.07
N GLN A 118 3.52 -7.98 -3.84
CA GLN A 118 3.25 -6.95 -4.84
C GLN A 118 4.45 -6.04 -5.07
N ILE A 119 5.23 -5.73 -4.03
CA ILE A 119 6.53 -5.03 -4.21
C ILE A 119 7.44 -5.85 -5.13
N GLY A 120 7.53 -7.17 -4.93
CA GLY A 120 8.31 -8.05 -5.79
C GLY A 120 7.84 -8.04 -7.24
N ALA A 121 6.53 -8.12 -7.47
CA ALA A 121 5.95 -8.07 -8.82
C ALA A 121 6.25 -6.74 -9.52
N LEU A 122 6.04 -5.61 -8.83
CA LEU A 122 6.31 -4.28 -9.37
C LEU A 122 7.82 -4.01 -9.56
N ALA A 123 8.67 -4.59 -8.70
CA ALA A 123 10.12 -4.53 -8.89
C ALA A 123 10.55 -5.27 -10.17
N ALA A 124 9.92 -6.41 -10.51
CA ALA A 124 10.15 -7.11 -11.76
C ALA A 124 9.73 -6.27 -12.99
N VAL A 125 8.57 -5.58 -12.92
CA VAL A 125 8.10 -4.66 -13.97
C VAL A 125 9.09 -3.52 -14.20
N LEU A 126 9.70 -2.98 -13.15
CA LEU A 126 10.67 -1.90 -13.23
C LEU A 126 12.09 -2.37 -13.63
N GLY A 127 12.38 -3.68 -13.54
CA GLY A 127 13.73 -4.23 -13.69
C GLY A 127 14.64 -3.90 -12.51
N GLY A 128 14.08 -3.92 -11.30
CA GLY A 128 14.72 -3.49 -10.05
C GLY A 128 14.18 -2.15 -9.55
N ILE A 129 14.52 -1.77 -8.32
CA ILE A 129 14.08 -0.51 -7.71
C ILE A 129 15.25 0.25 -7.09
N ASP A 130 15.14 1.56 -7.04
CA ASP A 130 16.10 2.47 -6.41
C ASP A 130 15.53 3.01 -5.07
N GLY A 131 14.20 2.99 -4.95
CA GLY A 131 13.51 3.45 -3.75
C GLY A 131 12.16 2.82 -3.50
N LEU A 132 11.79 2.76 -2.21
CA LEU A 132 10.47 2.37 -1.71
C LEU A 132 9.93 3.49 -0.82
N VAL A 133 8.69 3.92 -1.06
CA VAL A 133 8.04 4.97 -0.29
C VAL A 133 6.80 4.41 0.40
N PHE A 134 6.73 4.55 1.72
CA PHE A 134 5.53 4.29 2.50
C PHE A 134 4.76 5.59 2.75
N THR A 135 3.43 5.53 2.60
CA THR A 135 2.54 6.67 2.82
C THR A 135 1.17 6.19 3.33
N ALA A 136 0.31 7.10 3.73
CA ALA A 136 -0.98 6.85 4.38
C ALA A 136 -0.90 6.19 5.77
N GLY A 137 -2.05 6.07 6.44
CA GLY A 137 -2.13 5.79 7.86
C GLY A 137 -1.32 4.61 8.38
N ILE A 138 -1.36 3.44 7.72
CA ILE A 138 -0.55 2.28 8.09
C ILE A 138 0.91 2.52 7.69
N GLY A 139 1.14 3.04 6.48
CA GLY A 139 2.47 3.34 5.97
C GLY A 139 3.23 4.35 6.85
N GLU A 140 2.54 5.36 7.37
CA GLU A 140 3.12 6.42 8.20
C GLU A 140 3.27 6.02 9.67
N HIS A 141 2.26 5.32 10.24
CA HIS A 141 2.14 5.18 11.69
C HIS A 141 2.32 3.75 12.24
N ALA A 142 2.59 2.76 11.38
CA ALA A 142 2.80 1.37 11.81
C ALA A 142 4.25 0.90 11.56
N PRO A 143 5.25 1.32 12.38
CA PRO A 143 6.65 0.96 12.17
C PRO A 143 6.90 -0.55 12.18
N GLY A 144 6.13 -1.32 12.97
CA GLY A 144 6.24 -2.79 12.98
C GLY A 144 5.81 -3.44 11.66
N VAL A 145 4.78 -2.89 11.00
CA VAL A 145 4.33 -3.37 9.67
C VAL A 145 5.39 -3.03 8.62
N ARG A 146 5.91 -1.79 8.62
CA ARG A 146 6.99 -1.40 7.71
C ARG A 146 8.24 -2.26 7.87
N ALA A 147 8.68 -2.50 9.12
CA ALA A 147 9.85 -3.33 9.40
C ALA A 147 9.71 -4.73 8.78
N ARG A 148 8.57 -5.37 8.96
CA ARG A 148 8.29 -6.70 8.42
C ARG A 148 8.21 -6.72 6.89
N ILE A 149 7.65 -5.69 6.27
CA ILE A 149 7.64 -5.55 4.80
C ILE A 149 9.07 -5.35 4.29
N MET A 150 9.87 -4.48 4.92
CA MET A 150 11.27 -4.26 4.56
C MET A 150 12.12 -5.51 4.70
N GLU A 151 11.92 -6.27 5.78
CA GLU A 151 12.58 -7.57 6.00
C GLU A 151 12.25 -8.56 4.86
N ALA A 152 10.98 -8.68 4.48
CA ALA A 152 10.55 -9.51 3.35
C ALA A 152 11.12 -9.03 1.99
N CYS A 153 11.54 -7.76 1.90
CA CYS A 153 12.15 -7.15 0.73
C CYS A 153 13.68 -7.05 0.81
N ALA A 154 14.33 -7.67 1.80
CA ALA A 154 15.80 -7.63 1.97
C ALA A 154 16.56 -8.15 0.74
N TRP A 155 16.01 -9.11 0.01
CA TRP A 155 16.55 -9.63 -1.24
C TRP A 155 16.66 -8.59 -2.37
N LEU A 156 15.92 -7.46 -2.29
CA LEU A 156 16.05 -6.31 -3.21
C LEU A 156 17.23 -5.39 -2.82
N GLY A 157 17.90 -5.65 -1.70
CA GLY A 157 18.96 -4.80 -1.16
C GLY A 157 18.45 -3.76 -0.15
N VAL A 158 17.25 -3.96 0.40
CA VAL A 158 16.72 -3.12 1.50
C VAL A 158 17.42 -3.49 2.80
N LEU A 159 18.07 -2.50 3.44
CA LEU A 159 18.60 -2.59 4.79
C LEU A 159 17.88 -1.61 5.70
N THR A 160 17.23 -2.11 6.74
CA THR A 160 16.43 -1.30 7.66
C THR A 160 17.31 -0.57 8.68
N ASP A 161 17.08 0.73 8.87
CA ASP A 161 17.48 1.44 10.08
C ASP A 161 16.32 1.36 11.09
N ALA A 162 16.51 0.55 12.15
CA ALA A 162 15.45 0.28 13.12
C ALA A 162 15.04 1.52 13.92
N ASP A 163 15.99 2.41 14.23
CA ASP A 163 15.72 3.63 15.00
C ASP A 163 15.03 4.68 14.13
N ALA A 164 15.51 4.91 12.91
CA ALA A 164 14.86 5.79 11.96
C ALA A 164 13.45 5.31 11.61
N ASN A 165 13.26 4.00 11.42
CA ASN A 165 11.91 3.45 11.18
C ASN A 165 10.97 3.66 12.35
N ARG A 166 11.43 3.53 13.59
CA ARG A 166 10.63 3.75 14.80
C ARG A 166 10.22 5.20 14.94
N CYS A 167 11.11 6.14 14.60
CA CYS A 167 10.86 7.57 14.61
C CYS A 167 9.99 8.08 13.45
N GLY A 168 9.76 7.26 12.40
CA GLY A 168 8.90 7.63 11.28
C GLY A 168 9.58 8.41 10.16
N GLY A 169 10.89 8.37 10.06
CA GLY A 169 11.60 8.86 8.90
C GLY A 169 12.17 10.28 9.00
N PRO A 170 12.37 10.99 7.85
CA PRO A 170 11.85 10.64 6.51
C PRO A 170 12.50 9.42 5.85
N ARG A 171 13.83 9.25 5.87
CA ARG A 171 14.49 8.03 5.41
C ARG A 171 14.55 7.02 6.56
N ILE A 172 14.16 5.77 6.27
CA ILE A 172 14.07 4.67 7.26
C ILE A 172 14.92 3.45 6.90
N SER A 173 15.69 3.55 5.82
CA SER A 173 16.73 2.58 5.45
C SER A 173 18.10 3.05 5.94
N ALA A 174 18.99 2.09 6.20
CA ALA A 174 20.39 2.37 6.49
C ALA A 174 21.05 3.14 5.35
N THR A 175 22.15 3.87 5.64
CA THR A 175 22.83 4.70 4.67
C THR A 175 23.48 3.90 3.54
N ASP A 176 23.91 2.66 3.82
CA ASP A 176 24.49 1.69 2.90
C ASP A 176 23.48 0.77 2.23
N SER A 177 22.16 0.99 2.47
CA SER A 177 21.09 0.28 1.78
C SER A 177 21.12 0.58 0.29
N ALA A 178 21.15 -0.46 -0.56
CA ALA A 178 21.11 -0.34 -2.00
C ALA A 178 19.78 0.25 -2.50
N VAL A 179 18.68 -0.05 -1.80
CA VAL A 179 17.36 0.55 -2.01
C VAL A 179 17.06 1.49 -0.86
N SER A 180 16.87 2.77 -1.13
CA SER A 180 16.49 3.72 -0.10
C SER A 180 14.99 3.61 0.23
N VAL A 181 14.65 3.63 1.53
CA VAL A 181 13.26 3.52 2.00
C VAL A 181 12.85 4.77 2.76
N TRP A 182 11.67 5.27 2.45
CA TRP A 182 11.18 6.55 2.93
C TRP A 182 9.77 6.47 3.48
N VAL A 183 9.47 7.30 4.46
CA VAL A 183 8.11 7.61 4.89
C VAL A 183 7.79 9.04 4.45
N ILE A 184 6.80 9.19 3.59
CA ILE A 184 6.38 10.48 3.07
C ILE A 184 4.89 10.67 3.38
N PRO A 185 4.52 11.59 4.28
CA PRO A 185 3.14 11.84 4.62
C PRO A 185 2.28 12.23 3.41
N THR A 186 1.09 11.66 3.35
CA THR A 186 0.08 12.02 2.34
C THR A 186 -0.51 13.38 2.65
N ASN A 187 -0.61 14.23 1.62
CA ASN A 187 -1.32 15.50 1.70
C ASN A 187 -2.20 15.70 0.46
N GLU A 188 -3.32 14.99 0.44
CA GLU A 188 -4.27 14.99 -0.69
C GLU A 188 -4.97 16.36 -0.81
N GLU A 189 -5.33 16.97 0.32
CA GLU A 189 -6.00 18.28 0.36
C GLU A 189 -5.14 19.38 -0.27
N LEU A 190 -3.84 19.37 -0.02
CA LEU A 190 -2.92 20.33 -0.63
C LEU A 190 -2.86 20.18 -2.15
N MET A 191 -2.90 18.96 -2.67
CA MET A 191 -2.91 18.73 -4.13
C MET A 191 -4.21 19.21 -4.77
N ILE A 192 -5.34 18.92 -4.14
CA ILE A 192 -6.65 19.44 -4.56
C ILE A 192 -6.64 20.98 -4.55
N ALA A 193 -6.18 21.59 -3.45
CA ALA A 193 -6.09 23.04 -3.33
C ALA A 193 -5.21 23.67 -4.41
N ARG A 194 -4.03 23.10 -4.69
CA ARG A 194 -3.11 23.58 -5.74
C ARG A 194 -3.74 23.50 -7.12
N HIS A 195 -4.36 22.38 -7.48
CA HIS A 195 -5.02 22.22 -8.78
C HIS A 195 -6.22 23.13 -8.93
N THR A 196 -7.03 23.30 -7.89
CA THR A 196 -8.16 24.22 -7.87
C THR A 196 -7.69 25.67 -8.02
N TYR A 197 -6.66 26.07 -7.25
CA TYR A 197 -6.08 27.41 -7.36
C TYR A 197 -5.54 27.71 -8.77
N ALA A 198 -4.79 26.78 -9.35
CA ALA A 198 -4.25 26.93 -10.71
C ALA A 198 -5.36 27.09 -11.76
N ARG A 199 -6.49 26.37 -11.61
CA ARG A 199 -7.65 26.48 -12.50
C ARG A 199 -8.44 27.78 -12.32
N VAL A 200 -8.63 28.22 -11.08
CA VAL A 200 -9.44 29.41 -10.76
C VAL A 200 -8.66 30.70 -11.05
N VAL A 201 -7.38 30.75 -10.70
CA VAL A 201 -6.56 31.96 -10.86
C VAL A 201 -5.88 32.00 -12.24
N GLY A 202 -5.38 30.87 -12.74
CA GLY A 202 -4.77 30.77 -14.06
C GLY A 202 -5.76 30.86 -15.23
N GLY A 203 -7.05 30.50 -15.00
CA GLY A 203 -8.10 30.64 -16.02
C GLY A 203 -8.70 32.06 -16.18
N ARG A 204 -8.20 33.03 -15.42
CA ARG A 204 -8.63 34.47 -15.56
C ARG A 204 -7.71 35.28 -16.46
N ALA A 205 -6.73 34.69 -17.09
CA ALA A 205 -5.76 35.34 -18.00
C ALA A 205 -5.98 34.90 -19.46
N GLY A 206 -7.22 34.79 -19.91
CA GLY A 206 -7.61 34.49 -21.29
C GLY A 206 -8.87 35.21 -21.65
#